data_2b588bb2130eafbc998cd92b85d6b90c
#
_entry.id   2b588bb2130eafbc998cd92b85d6b90c
#
_cell.length_a   1.000
_cell.length_b   1.000
_cell.length_c   1.000
_cell.angle_alpha   90.00
_cell.angle_beta   90.00
_cell.angle_gamma   90.00
#
_symmetry.space_group_name_H-M   'P 1'
#
loop_
_entity.id
_entity.type
_entity.pdbx_description
1 polymer ?
#
loop_
_entity_poly.entity_id
_entity_poly.type
_entity_poly.pdbx_seq_one_letter_code
_entity_poly.pdbx_strand_id
1 'polypeptide(L)'
;IFYICVAIGAVVFSVMFYSLFRYTKKRNPNPSTFHESTKLEVAWTIVPFLILIAMAVPASKTLTEIYDDEEGEINIQVVGYQWKWEYKYLEDDINFFSNLSTDQDEIYNLVPKGENYLLEVDEPLIIPVDTRVRFLITANDVIHSWWVPDFAIKQDAIPGFINTAWTRAEETGIYRGNCTE
;
A
#
# COMPACT_ATOMS: atom_id res chain seq x y z
N ILE A 1 3.91 -10.29 -10.40
CA ILE A 1 4.92 -9.21 -10.56
C ILE A 1 6.13 -9.52 -9.68
N PHE A 2 5.98 -9.71 -8.35
CA PHE A 2 7.09 -9.94 -7.41
C PHE A 2 8.06 -11.05 -7.86
N TYR A 3 7.57 -12.23 -8.21
CA TYR A 3 8.41 -13.34 -8.65
C TYR A 3 9.17 -13.06 -9.96
N ILE A 4 8.59 -12.26 -10.86
CA ILE A 4 9.28 -11.80 -12.08
C ILE A 4 10.47 -10.92 -11.71
N CYS A 5 10.27 -9.95 -10.81
CA CYS A 5 11.35 -9.09 -10.32
C CYS A 5 12.47 -9.88 -9.63
N VAL A 6 12.11 -10.87 -8.79
CA VAL A 6 13.08 -11.75 -8.14
C VAL A 6 13.88 -12.56 -9.17
N ALA A 7 13.22 -13.12 -10.18
CA ALA A 7 13.90 -13.90 -11.24
C ALA A 7 14.87 -13.02 -12.05
N ILE A 8 14.46 -11.82 -12.44
CA ILE A 8 15.31 -10.84 -13.14
C ILE A 8 16.51 -10.47 -12.26
N GLY A 9 16.27 -10.13 -11.00
CA GLY A 9 17.32 -9.81 -10.04
C GLY A 9 18.34 -10.95 -9.89
N ALA A 10 17.85 -12.17 -9.71
CA ALA A 10 18.72 -13.36 -9.60
C ALA A 10 19.61 -13.55 -10.83
N VAL A 11 19.08 -13.39 -12.04
CA VAL A 11 19.85 -13.49 -13.29
C VAL A 11 20.90 -12.38 -13.36
N VAL A 12 20.50 -11.12 -13.15
CA VAL A 12 21.41 -9.96 -13.27
C VAL A 12 22.53 -10.04 -12.25
N PHE A 13 22.21 -10.29 -10.97
CA PHE A 13 23.23 -10.39 -9.92
C PHE A 13 24.14 -11.62 -10.11
N SER A 14 23.61 -12.75 -10.59
CA SER A 14 24.43 -13.92 -10.89
C SER A 14 25.46 -13.63 -11.98
N VAL A 15 25.05 -12.97 -13.07
CA VAL A 15 25.97 -12.57 -14.15
C VAL A 15 26.98 -11.56 -13.65
N MET A 16 26.55 -10.58 -12.86
CA MET A 16 27.44 -9.57 -12.27
C MET A 16 28.50 -10.22 -11.37
N PHE A 17 28.11 -11.04 -10.41
CA PHE A 17 29.07 -11.71 -9.50
C PHE A 17 29.98 -12.67 -10.25
N TYR A 18 29.44 -13.47 -11.20
CA TYR A 18 30.25 -14.29 -12.06
C TYR A 18 31.33 -13.46 -12.77
N SER A 19 30.95 -12.31 -13.33
CA SER A 19 31.88 -11.43 -14.05
C SER A 19 32.96 -10.87 -13.12
N LEU A 20 32.60 -10.42 -11.90
CA LEU A 20 33.52 -9.91 -10.90
C LEU A 20 34.57 -10.96 -10.48
N PHE A 21 34.17 -12.22 -10.31
CA PHE A 21 35.09 -13.29 -9.92
C PHE A 21 35.87 -13.85 -11.10
N ARG A 22 35.28 -13.95 -12.28
CA ARG A 22 35.90 -14.60 -13.46
C ARG A 22 36.85 -13.67 -14.19
N TYR A 23 36.53 -12.38 -14.31
CA TYR A 23 37.29 -11.42 -15.14
C TYR A 23 38.19 -10.50 -14.33
N THR A 24 38.81 -11.00 -13.26
CA THR A 24 39.83 -10.26 -12.50
C THR A 24 41.11 -10.05 -13.31
N LYS A 25 41.87 -8.99 -13.04
CA LYS A 25 43.13 -8.66 -13.69
C LYS A 25 44.14 -9.82 -13.64
N LYS A 26 44.13 -10.60 -12.54
CA LYS A 26 45.00 -11.78 -12.40
C LYS A 26 44.64 -12.92 -13.35
N ARG A 27 43.35 -13.12 -13.63
CA ARG A 27 42.84 -14.22 -14.48
C ARG A 27 42.75 -13.84 -15.95
N ASN A 28 42.62 -12.55 -16.24
CA ASN A 28 42.50 -11.99 -17.59
C ASN A 28 43.44 -10.78 -17.74
N PRO A 29 44.75 -11.00 -17.89
CA PRO A 29 45.73 -9.93 -18.00
C PRO A 29 45.56 -9.10 -19.30
N ASN A 30 45.01 -9.69 -20.35
CA ASN A 30 44.71 -9.04 -21.62
C ASN A 30 43.20 -8.86 -21.74
N PRO A 31 42.63 -7.69 -21.43
CA PRO A 31 41.19 -7.44 -21.57
C PRO A 31 40.76 -7.46 -23.05
N SER A 32 39.52 -7.82 -23.29
CA SER A 32 38.93 -7.74 -24.60
C SER A 32 38.84 -6.28 -25.09
N THR A 33 39.09 -6.05 -26.34
CA THR A 33 38.96 -4.73 -27.01
C THR A 33 37.58 -4.52 -27.60
N PHE A 34 36.64 -5.40 -27.29
CA PHE A 34 35.26 -5.30 -27.73
C PHE A 34 34.55 -4.15 -27.00
N HIS A 35 33.98 -3.18 -27.71
CA HIS A 35 33.41 -1.97 -27.17
C HIS A 35 31.90 -1.87 -27.40
N GLU A 36 31.34 -2.50 -28.43
CA GLU A 36 29.93 -2.40 -28.79
C GLU A 36 29.39 -3.68 -29.43
N SER A 37 28.07 -3.89 -29.31
CA SER A 37 27.34 -4.92 -30.05
C SER A 37 25.89 -4.54 -30.22
N THR A 38 25.55 -4.08 -31.40
CA THR A 38 24.17 -3.69 -31.76
C THR A 38 23.16 -4.83 -31.48
N LYS A 39 23.56 -6.09 -31.68
CA LYS A 39 22.67 -7.24 -31.40
C LYS A 39 22.33 -7.35 -29.92
N LEU A 40 23.32 -7.18 -29.03
CA LEU A 40 23.09 -7.16 -27.59
C LEU A 40 22.28 -5.97 -27.16
N GLU A 41 22.54 -4.80 -27.70
CA GLU A 41 21.83 -3.56 -27.41
C GLU A 41 20.35 -3.68 -27.77
N VAL A 42 20.04 -4.20 -28.95
CA VAL A 42 18.67 -4.49 -29.37
C VAL A 42 18.03 -5.53 -28.45
N ALA A 43 18.73 -6.59 -28.08
CA ALA A 43 18.19 -7.64 -27.23
C ALA A 43 17.83 -7.11 -25.81
N TRP A 44 18.74 -6.36 -25.16
CA TRP A 44 18.46 -5.84 -23.81
C TRP A 44 17.48 -4.64 -23.81
N THR A 45 17.14 -4.09 -24.96
CA THR A 45 16.07 -3.11 -25.12
C THR A 45 14.72 -3.79 -25.35
N ILE A 46 14.65 -4.75 -26.27
CA ILE A 46 13.40 -5.42 -26.65
C ILE A 46 12.89 -6.32 -25.52
N VAL A 47 13.76 -7.10 -24.88
CA VAL A 47 13.33 -8.05 -23.84
C VAL A 47 12.65 -7.35 -22.65
N PRO A 48 13.22 -6.32 -22.01
CA PRO A 48 12.54 -5.57 -20.98
C PRO A 48 11.24 -4.89 -21.46
N PHE A 49 11.22 -4.36 -22.68
CA PHE A 49 10.03 -3.75 -23.24
C PHE A 49 8.86 -4.74 -23.36
N LEU A 50 9.13 -5.96 -23.83
CA LEU A 50 8.11 -7.01 -23.90
C LEU A 50 7.62 -7.44 -22.50
N ILE A 51 8.52 -7.50 -21.52
CA ILE A 51 8.16 -7.78 -20.12
C ILE A 51 7.24 -6.69 -19.58
N LEU A 52 7.54 -5.41 -19.83
CA LEU A 52 6.68 -4.30 -19.38
C LEU A 52 5.30 -4.35 -20.02
N ILE A 53 5.18 -4.65 -21.32
CA ILE A 53 3.87 -4.84 -21.97
C ILE A 53 3.10 -5.99 -21.34
N ALA A 54 3.76 -7.13 -21.11
CA ALA A 54 3.12 -8.28 -20.49
C ALA A 54 2.64 -8.01 -19.06
N MET A 55 3.33 -7.13 -18.32
CA MET A 55 2.94 -6.70 -16.98
C MET A 55 1.86 -5.61 -16.98
N ALA A 56 1.79 -4.77 -18.00
CA ALA A 56 0.83 -3.67 -18.09
C ALA A 56 -0.63 -4.16 -18.10
N VAL A 57 -0.91 -5.25 -18.79
CA VAL A 57 -2.27 -5.81 -18.90
C VAL A 57 -2.85 -6.21 -17.54
N PRO A 58 -2.23 -7.11 -16.76
CA PRO A 58 -2.74 -7.47 -15.44
C PRO A 58 -2.73 -6.28 -14.47
N ALA A 59 -1.73 -5.40 -14.54
CA ALA A 59 -1.66 -4.22 -13.68
C ALA A 59 -2.82 -3.25 -13.94
N SER A 60 -3.17 -3.01 -15.21
CA SER A 60 -4.31 -2.15 -15.58
C SER A 60 -5.63 -2.76 -15.12
N LYS A 61 -5.80 -4.07 -15.22
CA LYS A 61 -7.00 -4.76 -14.73
C LYS A 61 -7.15 -4.60 -13.21
N THR A 62 -6.09 -4.89 -12.45
CA THR A 62 -6.09 -4.74 -10.99
C THR A 62 -6.34 -3.28 -10.57
N LEU A 63 -5.76 -2.32 -11.29
CA LEU A 63 -6.01 -0.90 -11.04
C LEU A 63 -7.49 -0.54 -11.22
N THR A 64 -8.12 -1.03 -12.28
CA THR A 64 -9.56 -0.81 -12.52
C THR A 64 -10.41 -1.44 -11.40
N GLU A 65 -10.04 -2.62 -10.91
CA GLU A 65 -10.73 -3.29 -9.80
C GLU A 65 -10.58 -2.54 -8.46
N ILE A 66 -9.40 -1.94 -8.20
CA ILE A 66 -9.16 -1.13 -6.98
C ILE A 66 -10.01 0.14 -6.99
N TYR A 67 -10.14 0.80 -8.16
CA TYR A 67 -10.92 2.02 -8.32
C TYR A 67 -12.38 1.75 -8.72
N ASP A 68 -12.87 0.54 -8.52
CA ASP A 68 -14.28 0.22 -8.69
C ASP A 68 -15.10 0.99 -7.64
N ASP A 69 -15.96 1.88 -8.10
CA ASP A 69 -16.82 2.76 -7.29
C ASP A 69 -18.26 2.26 -7.18
N GLU A 70 -18.53 1.00 -7.58
CA GLU A 70 -19.83 0.38 -7.36
C GLU A 70 -20.25 0.46 -5.90
N GLU A 71 -21.56 0.65 -5.68
CA GLU A 71 -22.11 0.72 -4.33
C GLU A 71 -21.78 -0.55 -3.54
N GLY A 72 -21.34 -0.36 -2.28
CA GLY A 72 -21.18 -1.44 -1.32
C GLY A 72 -22.55 -1.91 -0.79
N GLU A 73 -22.57 -3.08 -0.20
CA GLU A 73 -23.70 -3.54 0.60
C GLU A 73 -23.88 -2.66 1.84
N ILE A 74 -22.77 -2.08 2.33
CA ILE A 74 -22.71 -1.08 3.40
C ILE A 74 -21.85 0.07 2.91
N ASN A 75 -22.36 1.31 3.07
CA ASN A 75 -21.64 2.52 2.76
C ASN A 75 -21.33 3.30 4.04
N ILE A 76 -20.06 3.61 4.27
CA ILE A 76 -19.59 4.30 5.48
C ILE A 76 -18.87 5.58 5.08
N GLN A 77 -19.35 6.71 5.58
CA GLN A 77 -18.62 7.96 5.48
C GLN A 77 -17.54 8.01 6.56
N VAL A 78 -16.31 8.34 6.15
CA VAL A 78 -15.15 8.52 7.02
C VAL A 78 -14.72 9.96 6.95
N VAL A 79 -14.76 10.68 8.05
CA VAL A 79 -14.43 12.11 8.10
C VAL A 79 -13.26 12.32 9.08
N GLY A 80 -12.15 12.86 8.55
CA GLY A 80 -10.99 13.22 9.34
C GLY A 80 -11.14 14.54 10.07
N TYR A 81 -10.70 14.58 11.31
CA TYR A 81 -10.59 15.77 12.17
C TYR A 81 -9.24 15.77 12.90
N GLN A 82 -8.77 16.90 13.34
CA GLN A 82 -7.65 17.03 14.28
C GLN A 82 -8.12 16.79 15.72
N TRP A 83 -7.97 15.64 16.35
CA TRP A 83 -7.19 14.44 15.97
C TRP A 83 -8.06 13.21 16.28
N LYS A 84 -9.07 12.98 15.46
CA LYS A 84 -10.05 11.89 15.59
C LYS A 84 -10.67 11.57 14.23
N TRP A 85 -11.36 10.46 14.15
CA TRP A 85 -12.18 10.09 13.00
C TRP A 85 -13.66 10.07 13.37
N GLU A 86 -14.53 10.50 12.44
CA GLU A 86 -15.98 10.32 12.53
C GLU A 86 -16.38 9.26 11.51
N TYR A 87 -17.19 8.29 11.95
CA TYR A 87 -17.73 7.24 11.10
C TYR A 87 -19.26 7.34 11.07
N LYS A 88 -19.84 7.35 9.85
CA LYS A 88 -21.29 7.39 9.63
C LYS A 88 -21.68 6.24 8.71
N TYR A 89 -22.52 5.33 9.19
CA TYR A 89 -23.16 4.31 8.37
C TYR A 89 -24.35 4.95 7.67
N LEU A 90 -24.29 5.01 6.33
CA LEU A 90 -25.23 5.84 5.57
C LEU A 90 -26.64 5.24 5.49
N GLU A 91 -26.75 3.92 5.60
CA GLU A 91 -28.02 3.20 5.59
C GLU A 91 -28.68 3.12 6.98
N ASP A 92 -27.87 3.31 8.04
CA ASP A 92 -28.29 3.27 9.43
C ASP A 92 -28.07 4.64 10.08
N ASP A 93 -28.85 4.98 11.08
CA ASP A 93 -28.67 6.23 11.86
C ASP A 93 -27.57 6.07 12.92
N ILE A 94 -26.42 5.48 12.49
CA ILE A 94 -25.26 5.25 13.33
C ILE A 94 -24.17 6.26 12.96
N ASN A 95 -23.79 7.07 13.94
CA ASN A 95 -22.71 8.04 13.83
C ASN A 95 -21.94 8.13 15.14
N PHE A 96 -20.61 8.05 15.09
CA PHE A 96 -19.76 8.17 16.29
C PHE A 96 -18.38 8.72 15.94
N PHE A 97 -17.71 9.22 16.97
CA PHE A 97 -16.30 9.61 16.90
C PHE A 97 -15.41 8.51 17.46
N SER A 98 -14.30 8.26 16.80
CA SER A 98 -13.24 7.35 17.22
C SER A 98 -12.02 8.19 17.58
N ASN A 99 -11.65 8.17 18.86
CA ASN A 99 -10.51 8.92 19.38
C ASN A 99 -9.37 7.97 19.76
N LEU A 100 -8.13 8.47 19.74
CA LEU A 100 -6.99 7.74 20.24
C LEU A 100 -7.14 7.45 21.74
N SER A 101 -7.04 6.17 22.13
CA SER A 101 -7.18 5.72 23.52
C SER A 101 -5.85 5.52 24.24
N THR A 102 -4.72 5.77 23.57
CA THR A 102 -3.39 5.67 24.19
C THR A 102 -3.26 6.60 25.41
N ASP A 103 -2.78 6.06 26.51
CA ASP A 103 -2.62 6.82 27.75
C ASP A 103 -1.68 8.02 27.55
N GLN A 104 -2.02 9.15 28.16
CA GLN A 104 -1.21 10.37 28.11
C GLN A 104 0.19 10.16 28.70
N ASP A 105 0.30 9.34 29.74
CA ASP A 105 1.59 9.04 30.37
C ASP A 105 2.51 8.25 29.42
N GLU A 106 1.98 7.38 28.55
CA GLU A 106 2.73 6.75 27.46
C GLU A 106 3.17 7.77 26.41
N ILE A 107 2.28 8.71 26.04
CA ILE A 107 2.57 9.76 25.04
C ILE A 107 3.69 10.67 25.53
N TYR A 108 3.67 11.06 26.80
CA TYR A 108 4.71 11.90 27.41
C TYR A 108 5.96 11.12 27.85
N ASN A 109 6.06 9.81 27.59
CA ASN A 109 7.17 8.95 27.99
C ASN A 109 7.39 8.88 29.51
N LEU A 110 6.33 9.00 30.29
CA LEU A 110 6.35 8.86 31.75
C LEU A 110 6.27 7.39 32.17
N VAL A 111 5.69 6.52 31.32
CA VAL A 111 5.63 5.06 31.48
C VAL A 111 6.11 4.39 30.19
N PRO A 112 6.52 3.10 30.25
CA PRO A 112 6.87 2.32 29.04
C PRO A 112 5.69 2.23 28.08
N LYS A 113 5.98 2.32 26.78
CA LYS A 113 4.97 2.19 25.69
C LYS A 113 4.47 0.77 25.59
N GLY A 114 3.15 0.62 25.47
CA GLY A 114 2.50 -0.66 25.20
C GLY A 114 2.75 -1.16 23.77
N GLU A 115 2.40 -2.42 23.52
CA GLU A 115 2.57 -3.08 22.22
C GLU A 115 1.81 -2.35 21.08
N ASN A 116 0.63 -1.84 21.39
CA ASN A 116 -0.24 -1.15 20.42
C ASN A 116 -0.21 0.39 20.60
N TYR A 117 0.93 0.92 21.00
CA TYR A 117 1.12 2.37 21.17
C TYR A 117 0.69 3.16 19.95
N LEU A 118 -0.23 4.11 20.12
CA LEU A 118 -0.87 4.95 19.10
C LEU A 118 -1.70 4.19 18.05
N LEU A 119 -2.13 2.97 18.33
CA LEU A 119 -2.91 2.14 17.40
C LEU A 119 -4.29 1.73 17.95
N GLU A 120 -4.59 2.05 19.21
CA GLU A 120 -5.88 1.71 19.85
C GLU A 120 -6.78 2.94 19.89
N VAL A 121 -8.09 2.69 19.73
CA VAL A 121 -9.13 3.71 19.77
C VAL A 121 -10.20 3.35 20.80
N ASP A 122 -10.95 4.35 21.27
CA ASP A 122 -12.07 4.17 22.19
C ASP A 122 -13.28 3.48 21.56
N GLU A 123 -13.66 3.90 20.34
CA GLU A 123 -14.80 3.39 19.59
C GLU A 123 -14.33 2.88 18.22
N PRO A 124 -14.10 1.56 18.06
CA PRO A 124 -13.64 1.00 16.79
C PRO A 124 -14.74 0.96 15.75
N LEU A 125 -14.37 1.15 14.48
CA LEU A 125 -15.23 0.88 13.34
C LEU A 125 -15.49 -0.61 13.21
N ILE A 126 -16.77 -1.03 13.12
CA ILE A 126 -17.17 -2.44 13.03
C ILE A 126 -17.76 -2.71 11.64
N ILE A 127 -17.21 -3.68 10.93
CA ILE A 127 -17.73 -4.12 9.64
C ILE A 127 -17.94 -5.65 9.67
N PRO A 128 -18.96 -6.18 8.96
CA PRO A 128 -19.17 -7.62 8.87
C PRO A 128 -18.16 -8.28 7.93
N VAL A 129 -17.89 -9.58 8.15
CA VAL A 129 -17.11 -10.39 7.21
C VAL A 129 -17.89 -10.69 5.94
N ASP A 130 -17.19 -11.03 4.87
CA ASP A 130 -17.74 -11.42 3.56
C ASP A 130 -18.71 -10.41 2.93
N THR A 131 -18.70 -9.17 3.41
CA THR A 131 -19.56 -8.08 2.97
C THR A 131 -18.72 -7.01 2.29
N ARG A 132 -19.17 -6.52 1.13
CA ARG A 132 -18.51 -5.39 0.45
C ARG A 132 -18.86 -4.10 1.17
N VAL A 133 -17.88 -3.49 1.82
CA VAL A 133 -18.00 -2.20 2.50
C VAL A 133 -17.32 -1.13 1.67
N ARG A 134 -18.06 -0.07 1.31
CA ARG A 134 -17.55 1.10 0.61
C ARG A 134 -17.33 2.23 1.59
N PHE A 135 -16.18 2.86 1.51
CA PHE A 135 -15.82 4.03 2.29
C PHE A 135 -15.85 5.30 1.43
N LEU A 136 -16.52 6.33 1.94
CA LEU A 136 -16.57 7.68 1.40
C LEU A 136 -15.73 8.58 2.30
N ILE A 137 -14.49 8.83 1.89
CA ILE A 137 -13.43 9.40 2.73
C ILE A 137 -13.23 10.88 2.43
N THR A 138 -13.36 11.71 3.45
CA THR A 138 -13.18 13.16 3.39
C THR A 138 -12.62 13.70 4.71
N ALA A 139 -12.38 15.00 4.81
CA ALA A 139 -11.97 15.66 6.04
C ALA A 139 -12.79 16.95 6.29
N ASN A 140 -12.87 17.36 7.55
CA ASN A 140 -13.57 18.56 7.95
C ASN A 140 -12.67 19.79 8.09
N ASP A 141 -11.38 19.60 8.34
CA ASP A 141 -10.42 20.66 8.69
C ASP A 141 -9.21 20.72 7.76
N VAL A 142 -8.26 19.80 7.91
CA VAL A 142 -7.03 19.71 7.12
C VAL A 142 -7.00 18.39 6.34
N ILE A 143 -5.94 18.15 5.57
CA ILE A 143 -5.75 16.86 4.91
C ILE A 143 -5.35 15.83 5.97
N HIS A 144 -5.98 14.66 5.91
CA HIS A 144 -5.64 13.44 6.65
C HIS A 144 -5.46 12.30 5.67
N SER A 145 -4.94 11.15 6.10
CA SER A 145 -4.86 9.96 5.27
C SER A 145 -5.29 8.73 6.07
N TRP A 146 -6.39 8.13 5.67
CA TRP A 146 -6.94 6.94 6.30
C TRP A 146 -6.24 5.70 5.77
N TRP A 147 -5.52 5.00 6.65
CA TRP A 147 -4.71 3.85 6.28
C TRP A 147 -4.99 2.65 7.16
N VAL A 148 -5.40 1.54 6.56
CA VAL A 148 -5.53 0.22 7.18
C VAL A 148 -4.71 -0.76 6.36
N PRO A 149 -3.48 -1.08 6.78
CA PRO A 149 -2.53 -1.92 6.03
C PRO A 149 -3.09 -3.26 5.61
N ASP A 150 -3.77 -3.95 6.52
CA ASP A 150 -4.31 -5.30 6.30
C ASP A 150 -5.41 -5.34 5.22
N PHE A 151 -6.09 -4.21 4.98
CA PHE A 151 -7.03 -4.05 3.87
C PHE A 151 -6.38 -3.52 2.60
N ALA A 152 -5.08 -3.24 2.62
CA ALA A 152 -4.34 -2.57 1.55
C ALA A 152 -4.95 -1.22 1.12
N ILE A 153 -5.67 -0.57 2.04
CA ILE A 153 -6.28 0.76 1.81
C ILE A 153 -5.39 1.82 2.43
N LYS A 154 -5.00 2.78 1.60
CA LYS A 154 -4.41 4.05 2.02
C LYS A 154 -5.01 5.15 1.15
N GLN A 155 -5.85 6.00 1.75
CA GLN A 155 -6.60 6.99 0.99
C GLN A 155 -6.63 8.32 1.72
N ASP A 156 -6.28 9.38 1.01
CA ASP A 156 -6.29 10.72 1.56
C ASP A 156 -7.73 11.22 1.80
N ALA A 157 -7.92 11.84 2.96
CA ALA A 157 -9.13 12.52 3.38
C ALA A 157 -8.91 14.03 3.19
N ILE A 158 -9.49 14.60 2.13
CA ILE A 158 -9.24 15.98 1.70
C ILE A 158 -10.50 16.83 1.95
N PRO A 159 -10.40 17.99 2.62
CA PRO A 159 -11.54 18.88 2.83
C PRO A 159 -12.18 19.30 1.50
N GLY A 160 -13.52 19.15 1.41
CA GLY A 160 -14.29 19.50 0.22
C GLY A 160 -14.17 18.50 -0.93
N PHE A 161 -13.50 17.36 -0.74
CA PHE A 161 -13.36 16.29 -1.71
C PHE A 161 -13.79 14.95 -1.09
N ILE A 162 -14.41 14.07 -1.86
CA ILE A 162 -14.76 12.72 -1.41
C ILE A 162 -13.99 11.72 -2.25
N ASN A 163 -13.08 11.02 -1.60
CA ASN A 163 -12.40 9.86 -2.16
C ASN A 163 -13.16 8.58 -1.80
N THR A 164 -13.09 7.57 -2.65
CA THR A 164 -13.74 6.28 -2.42
C THR A 164 -12.71 5.18 -2.27
N ALA A 165 -12.98 4.24 -1.38
CA ALA A 165 -12.26 2.98 -1.27
C ALA A 165 -13.27 1.89 -0.89
N TRP A 166 -12.93 0.64 -1.11
CA TRP A 166 -13.76 -0.48 -0.69
C TRP A 166 -12.92 -1.62 -0.13
N THR A 167 -13.54 -2.43 0.72
CA THR A 167 -12.93 -3.66 1.24
C THR A 167 -13.98 -4.74 1.46
N ARG A 168 -13.47 -5.95 1.65
CA ARG A 168 -14.23 -7.10 2.16
C ARG A 168 -13.32 -7.83 3.15
N ALA A 169 -13.69 -7.84 4.41
CA ALA A 169 -12.97 -8.62 5.41
C ALA A 169 -13.29 -10.12 5.22
N GLU A 170 -12.27 -10.95 5.01
CA GLU A 170 -12.44 -12.39 4.79
C GLU A 170 -12.51 -13.16 6.12
N GLU A 171 -11.93 -12.62 7.18
CA GLU A 171 -11.85 -13.24 8.51
C GLU A 171 -12.27 -12.26 9.60
N THR A 172 -12.69 -12.81 10.74
CA THR A 172 -12.95 -12.00 11.94
C THR A 172 -11.64 -11.64 12.62
N GLY A 173 -11.49 -10.37 13.05
CA GLY A 173 -10.26 -9.91 13.68
C GLY A 173 -10.28 -8.43 13.99
N ILE A 174 -9.17 -7.93 14.53
CA ILE A 174 -8.93 -6.52 14.77
C ILE A 174 -7.90 -6.06 13.72
N TYR A 175 -8.35 -5.17 12.84
CA TYR A 175 -7.56 -4.59 11.77
C TYR A 175 -7.14 -3.18 12.18
N ARG A 176 -5.86 -2.99 12.47
CA ARG A 176 -5.37 -1.70 12.96
C ARG A 176 -5.00 -0.77 11.83
N GLY A 177 -5.31 0.50 12.02
CA GLY A 177 -4.99 1.55 11.08
C GLY A 177 -4.51 2.80 11.80
N ASN A 178 -3.97 3.75 11.05
CA ASN A 178 -3.56 5.05 11.56
C ASN A 178 -3.63 6.12 10.49
N CYS A 179 -3.62 7.37 10.92
CA CYS A 179 -3.45 8.51 10.04
C CYS A 179 -1.99 8.60 9.57
N THR A 180 -1.79 8.85 8.29
CA THR A 180 -0.45 8.92 7.67
C THR A 180 -0.15 10.27 7.01
N GLU A 181 -0.98 11.28 7.35
CA GLU A 181 -0.77 12.68 6.97
C GLU A 181 -1.02 13.62 8.14
#